data_a749318e6d8e2a26fc71b46a586b9b69
#
_entry.id   a749318e6d8e2a26fc71b46a586b9b69
#
_cell.length_a   1.000
_cell.length_b   1.000
_cell.length_c   1.000
_cell.angle_alpha   90.00
_cell.angle_beta   90.00
_cell.angle_gamma   90.00
#
_symmetry.space_group_name_H-M   'P 1'
#
loop_
_entity.id
_entity.type
_entity.pdbx_description
1 polymer ?
#
loop_
_entity_poly.entity_id
_entity_poly.type
_entity_poly.pdbx_seq_one_letter_code
_entity_poly.pdbx_strand_id
1 'polypeptide(L)'
;KKPYYRNTRFINSGEWERTNDWRNKTNIMLQSALRVSYTSPKVMHWITDLLKWLSVEEYKHICDEDISKFDVVTEKIAKNAVKSDFFNVCKDGSFAMGVNTPHIVFNYLDFLLWNSDREKYKNFNFEFRNSVEHWYPQHPSEGTFEQWKDGVDQFGNLCIIQRNVNSKFSNMSPEAKKSTFRDMIAKGSLKLRIMSELTERKDDKAASIYWRETAYKQHEKEMLDLLMKASEVDTTVLFTEEEE
;
A
#
# COMPACT_ATOMS: atom_id res chain seq x y z
N LYS A 1 -16.07 -9.87 11.28
CA LYS A 1 -15.25 -11.09 11.49
C LYS A 1 -13.89 -10.80 10.91
N LYS A 2 -12.81 -10.87 11.73
CA LYS A 2 -11.43 -10.77 11.22
C LYS A 2 -11.20 -11.92 10.25
N PRO A 3 -10.60 -11.69 9.06
CA PRO A 3 -10.24 -12.78 8.17
C PRO A 3 -9.25 -13.69 8.91
N TYR A 4 -9.61 -14.93 9.07
CA TYR A 4 -8.75 -15.93 9.68
C TYR A 4 -7.86 -16.50 8.58
N TYR A 5 -6.61 -16.11 8.56
CA TYR A 5 -5.59 -16.76 7.75
C TYR A 5 -5.12 -18.01 8.50
N ARG A 6 -5.45 -19.18 7.98
CA ARG A 6 -4.93 -20.43 8.51
C ARG A 6 -3.86 -20.96 7.57
N ASN A 7 -2.62 -20.86 7.99
CA ASN A 7 -1.58 -21.70 7.44
C ASN A 7 -1.76 -23.09 8.02
N THR A 8 -2.22 -24.03 7.22
CA THR A 8 -2.40 -25.41 7.64
C THR A 8 -1.63 -26.32 6.69
N ARG A 9 -0.91 -27.26 7.25
CA ARG A 9 -0.25 -28.34 6.52
C ARG A 9 -0.95 -29.63 6.86
N PHE A 10 -1.26 -30.43 5.83
CA PHE A 10 -1.79 -31.77 6.02
C PHE A 10 -0.66 -32.68 6.46
N ILE A 11 -0.81 -33.35 7.59
CA ILE A 11 0.11 -34.37 8.07
C ILE A 11 -0.47 -35.76 7.84
N ASN A 12 0.40 -36.77 7.61
CA ASN A 12 0.03 -38.14 7.23
C ASN A 12 -0.89 -38.87 8.24
N SER A 13 -1.20 -38.26 9.38
CA SER A 13 -2.14 -38.75 10.39
C SER A 13 -3.61 -38.37 10.14
N GLY A 14 -3.93 -37.66 9.05
CA GLY A 14 -5.26 -37.12 8.79
C GLY A 14 -5.59 -35.85 9.53
N GLU A 15 -4.63 -35.25 10.22
CA GLU A 15 -4.78 -33.99 10.96
C GLU A 15 -4.16 -32.82 10.21
N TRP A 16 -4.65 -31.61 10.49
CA TRP A 16 -4.12 -30.36 9.95
C TRP A 16 -3.32 -29.64 11.01
N GLU A 17 -2.02 -29.46 10.77
CA GLU A 17 -1.14 -28.68 11.62
C GLU A 17 -1.09 -27.23 11.16
N ARG A 18 -1.03 -26.28 12.13
CA ARG A 18 -0.75 -24.87 11.82
C ARG A 18 0.73 -24.71 11.58
N THR A 19 1.09 -24.24 10.39
CA THR A 19 2.48 -23.92 10.08
C THR A 19 2.69 -22.41 10.16
N ASN A 20 3.81 -22.00 10.75
CA ASN A 20 4.31 -20.62 10.68
C ASN A 20 5.22 -20.41 9.47
N ASP A 21 4.98 -21.12 8.37
CA ASP A 21 5.82 -21.00 7.19
C ASP A 21 5.66 -19.61 6.56
N TRP A 22 6.75 -18.86 6.52
CA TRP A 22 6.84 -17.53 5.94
C TRP A 22 6.49 -17.49 4.44
N ARG A 23 6.74 -18.60 3.72
CA ARG A 23 6.38 -18.73 2.30
C ARG A 23 4.89 -18.64 2.09
N ASN A 24 4.12 -19.39 2.86
CA ASN A 24 2.66 -19.30 2.85
C ASN A 24 2.17 -17.91 3.25
N LYS A 25 2.86 -17.24 4.18
CA LYS A 25 2.49 -15.90 4.63
C LYS A 25 2.66 -14.86 3.51
N THR A 26 3.70 -14.97 2.68
CA THR A 26 3.90 -14.08 1.52
C THR A 26 2.71 -14.12 0.57
N ASN A 27 2.31 -15.31 0.18
CA ASN A 27 1.16 -15.49 -0.72
C ASN A 27 -0.15 -14.97 -0.12
N ILE A 28 -0.40 -15.30 1.15
CA ILE A 28 -1.58 -14.81 1.86
C ILE A 28 -1.60 -13.28 1.90
N MET A 29 -0.47 -12.63 2.12
CA MET A 29 -0.40 -11.17 2.14
C MET A 29 -0.63 -10.56 0.76
N LEU A 30 -0.06 -11.15 -0.31
CA LEU A 30 -0.32 -10.74 -1.69
C LEU A 30 -1.80 -10.89 -2.08
N GLN A 31 -2.39 -12.05 -1.84
CA GLN A 31 -3.81 -12.27 -2.09
C GLN A 31 -4.68 -11.32 -1.27
N SER A 32 -4.27 -11.01 -0.03
CA SER A 32 -4.99 -10.06 0.81
C SER A 32 -4.94 -8.66 0.23
N ALA A 33 -3.77 -8.21 -0.27
CA ALA A 33 -3.64 -6.91 -0.94
C ALA A 33 -4.57 -6.82 -2.17
N LEU A 34 -4.59 -7.85 -3.01
CA LEU A 34 -5.49 -7.94 -4.16
C LEU A 34 -6.97 -7.97 -3.72
N ARG A 35 -7.29 -8.78 -2.72
CA ARG A 35 -8.67 -8.96 -2.24
C ARG A 35 -9.27 -7.69 -1.66
N VAL A 36 -8.49 -6.90 -0.91
CA VAL A 36 -8.98 -5.62 -0.35
C VAL A 36 -8.99 -4.50 -1.37
N SER A 37 -8.24 -4.62 -2.47
CA SER A 37 -8.25 -3.66 -3.58
C SER A 37 -9.44 -3.87 -4.52
N TYR A 38 -9.77 -5.13 -4.80
CA TYR A 38 -10.82 -5.53 -5.75
C TYR A 38 -11.95 -6.24 -5.00
N THR A 39 -12.94 -5.49 -4.55
CA THR A 39 -13.99 -5.98 -3.63
C THR A 39 -15.26 -6.46 -4.32
N SER A 40 -15.49 -6.03 -5.55
CA SER A 40 -16.65 -6.46 -6.35
C SER A 40 -16.29 -7.64 -7.25
N PRO A 41 -17.17 -8.64 -7.41
CA PRO A 41 -16.96 -9.74 -8.38
C PRO A 41 -16.64 -9.26 -9.79
N LYS A 42 -17.18 -8.10 -10.19
CA LYS A 42 -16.94 -7.50 -11.51
C LYS A 42 -15.50 -7.08 -11.75
N VAL A 43 -14.69 -6.86 -10.70
CA VAL A 43 -13.31 -6.40 -10.79
C VAL A 43 -12.30 -7.42 -10.22
N MET A 44 -12.75 -8.61 -9.81
CA MET A 44 -11.89 -9.67 -9.27
C MET A 44 -11.26 -10.53 -10.38
N HIS A 45 -10.86 -9.93 -11.50
CA HIS A 45 -10.24 -10.65 -12.62
C HIS A 45 -8.96 -11.39 -12.21
N TRP A 46 -8.26 -10.90 -11.20
CA TRP A 46 -7.07 -11.53 -10.65
C TRP A 46 -7.31 -13.00 -10.19
N ILE A 47 -8.51 -13.31 -9.69
CA ILE A 47 -8.88 -14.70 -9.34
C ILE A 47 -8.99 -15.55 -10.60
N THR A 48 -9.60 -15.00 -11.65
CA THR A 48 -9.74 -15.69 -12.95
C THR A 48 -8.36 -15.96 -13.54
N ASP A 49 -7.43 -15.02 -13.45
CA ASP A 49 -6.08 -15.17 -13.98
C ASP A 49 -5.28 -16.23 -13.21
N LEU A 50 -5.43 -16.28 -11.88
CA LEU A 50 -4.86 -17.36 -11.08
C LEU A 50 -5.47 -18.73 -11.40
N LEU A 51 -6.78 -18.79 -11.57
CA LEU A 51 -7.47 -20.05 -11.93
C LEU A 51 -7.08 -20.51 -13.33
N LYS A 52 -6.95 -19.62 -14.30
CA LYS A 52 -6.44 -19.95 -15.64
C LYS A 52 -5.02 -20.53 -15.56
N TRP A 53 -4.14 -19.89 -14.80
CA TRP A 53 -2.79 -20.37 -14.62
C TRP A 53 -2.79 -21.78 -13.98
N LEU A 54 -3.57 -22.00 -12.93
CA LEU A 54 -3.71 -23.31 -12.29
C LEU A 54 -4.27 -24.37 -13.21
N SER A 55 -5.16 -24.01 -14.17
CA SER A 55 -5.79 -24.97 -15.10
C SER A 55 -4.86 -25.44 -16.21
N VAL A 56 -3.85 -24.65 -16.57
CA VAL A 56 -2.86 -24.97 -17.63
C VAL A 56 -1.76 -25.90 -17.10
N GLU A 57 -1.40 -25.74 -15.82
CA GLU A 57 -0.42 -26.57 -15.16
C GLU A 57 -1.13 -27.82 -14.60
N GLU A 58 -0.69 -29.02 -14.98
CA GLU A 58 -1.22 -30.27 -14.42
C GLU A 58 -0.75 -30.49 -12.98
N TYR A 59 -1.30 -29.70 -12.03
CA TYR A 59 -0.98 -29.87 -10.61
C TYR A 59 -1.66 -31.11 -10.03
N LYS A 60 -1.04 -32.25 -10.20
CA LYS A 60 -1.48 -33.48 -9.51
C LYS A 60 -1.03 -33.54 -8.04
N HIS A 61 0.06 -32.86 -7.72
CA HIS A 61 0.58 -32.73 -6.35
C HIS A 61 1.25 -31.37 -6.20
N ILE A 62 0.75 -30.51 -5.32
CA ILE A 62 1.35 -29.21 -5.00
C ILE A 62 2.57 -29.46 -4.12
N CYS A 63 3.77 -29.17 -4.63
CA CYS A 63 5.02 -29.19 -3.88
C CYS A 63 5.51 -27.77 -3.52
N ASP A 64 6.60 -27.67 -2.75
CA ASP A 64 7.16 -26.37 -2.34
C ASP A 64 7.59 -25.49 -3.51
N GLU A 65 8.00 -26.09 -4.64
CA GLU A 65 8.34 -25.36 -5.88
C GLU A 65 7.10 -24.74 -6.53
N ASP A 66 5.96 -25.41 -6.45
CA ASP A 66 4.71 -24.90 -7.00
C ASP A 66 4.16 -23.72 -6.20
N ILE A 67 4.38 -23.73 -4.88
CA ILE A 67 4.04 -22.59 -4.01
C ILE A 67 4.86 -21.36 -4.42
N SER A 68 6.15 -21.52 -4.69
CA SER A 68 6.98 -20.39 -5.14
C SER A 68 6.54 -19.86 -6.51
N LYS A 69 6.16 -20.73 -7.45
CA LYS A 69 5.61 -20.32 -8.75
C LYS A 69 4.29 -19.58 -8.59
N PHE A 70 3.42 -20.04 -7.67
CA PHE A 70 2.16 -19.38 -7.36
C PHE A 70 2.36 -17.99 -6.77
N ASP A 71 3.37 -17.79 -5.91
CA ASP A 71 3.76 -16.48 -5.39
C ASP A 71 4.18 -15.54 -6.52
N VAL A 72 5.03 -16.02 -7.45
CA VAL A 72 5.50 -15.25 -8.62
C VAL A 72 4.33 -14.80 -9.49
N VAL A 73 3.37 -15.69 -9.78
CA VAL A 73 2.21 -15.34 -10.61
C VAL A 73 1.29 -14.36 -9.89
N THR A 74 1.04 -14.57 -8.59
CA THR A 74 0.21 -13.65 -7.81
C THR A 74 0.84 -12.26 -7.75
N GLU A 75 2.15 -12.19 -7.56
CA GLU A 75 2.90 -10.93 -7.56
C GLU A 75 2.88 -10.26 -8.94
N LYS A 76 3.06 -11.01 -10.02
CA LYS A 76 2.97 -10.49 -11.40
C LYS A 76 1.62 -9.84 -11.68
N ILE A 77 0.53 -10.41 -11.18
CA ILE A 77 -0.80 -9.83 -11.33
C ILE A 77 -0.87 -8.47 -10.61
N ALA A 78 -0.36 -8.38 -9.37
CA ALA A 78 -0.35 -7.12 -8.62
C ALA A 78 0.53 -6.05 -9.31
N LYS A 79 1.72 -6.43 -9.77
CA LYS A 79 2.64 -5.54 -10.53
C LYS A 79 1.99 -5.01 -11.80
N ASN A 80 1.37 -5.88 -12.58
CA ASN A 80 0.71 -5.50 -13.83
C ASN A 80 -0.45 -4.52 -13.57
N ALA A 81 -1.22 -4.73 -12.52
CA ALA A 81 -2.30 -3.83 -12.13
C ALA A 81 -1.76 -2.45 -11.73
N VAL A 82 -0.71 -2.38 -10.92
CA VAL A 82 -0.07 -1.09 -10.58
C VAL A 82 0.51 -0.41 -11.81
N LYS A 83 1.16 -1.18 -12.70
CA LYS A 83 1.71 -0.62 -13.94
C LYS A 83 0.62 -0.06 -14.85
N SER A 84 -0.47 -0.81 -15.08
CA SER A 84 -1.55 -0.38 -15.97
C SER A 84 -2.36 0.78 -15.42
N ASP A 85 -2.71 0.74 -14.14
CA ASP A 85 -3.71 1.61 -13.54
C ASP A 85 -3.10 2.88 -12.94
N PHE A 86 -1.76 2.91 -12.76
CA PHE A 86 -1.06 4.01 -12.14
C PHE A 86 0.07 4.54 -13.04
N PHE A 87 1.15 3.77 -13.26
CA PHE A 87 2.30 4.28 -14.00
C PHE A 87 1.99 4.60 -15.47
N ASN A 88 1.19 3.77 -16.14
CA ASN A 88 0.79 4.04 -17.52
C ASN A 88 -0.19 5.22 -17.65
N VAL A 89 -0.87 5.60 -16.56
CA VAL A 89 -1.75 6.76 -16.52
C VAL A 89 -0.96 8.04 -16.23
N CYS A 90 0.04 7.97 -15.34
CA CYS A 90 0.88 9.09 -14.93
C CYS A 90 2.15 9.21 -15.79
N LYS A 91 2.03 9.12 -17.12
CA LYS A 91 3.16 9.11 -18.06
C LYS A 91 3.99 10.40 -18.09
N ASP A 92 3.43 11.49 -17.64
CA ASP A 92 4.06 12.81 -17.53
C ASP A 92 4.91 12.98 -16.25
N GLY A 93 5.03 11.92 -15.45
CA GLY A 93 5.70 11.97 -14.16
C GLY A 93 4.91 12.65 -13.05
N SER A 94 3.70 13.12 -13.35
CA SER A 94 2.79 13.69 -12.34
C SER A 94 1.98 12.58 -11.68
N PHE A 95 2.21 12.34 -10.40
CA PHE A 95 1.49 11.34 -9.60
C PHE A 95 0.38 11.98 -8.75
N ALA A 96 -0.29 13.00 -9.29
CA ALA A 96 -1.31 13.81 -8.64
C ALA A 96 -2.75 13.32 -8.93
N MET A 97 -3.00 12.02 -8.81
CA MET A 97 -4.34 11.46 -9.04
C MET A 97 -5.34 11.76 -7.91
N GLY A 98 -4.88 12.30 -6.78
CA GLY A 98 -5.72 12.59 -5.63
C GLY A 98 -6.51 11.35 -5.16
N VAL A 99 -7.79 11.56 -4.88
CA VAL A 99 -8.71 10.49 -4.44
C VAL A 99 -8.99 9.41 -5.48
N ASN A 100 -8.60 9.63 -6.74
CA ASN A 100 -8.74 8.67 -7.83
C ASN A 100 -7.57 7.68 -7.91
N THR A 101 -6.57 7.82 -7.07
CA THR A 101 -5.47 6.85 -7.00
C THR A 101 -6.00 5.44 -6.74
N PRO A 102 -5.70 4.45 -7.60
CA PRO A 102 -6.24 3.10 -7.45
C PRO A 102 -5.82 2.45 -6.12
N HIS A 103 -6.75 1.80 -5.45
CA HIS A 103 -6.49 1.18 -4.14
C HIS A 103 -5.36 0.13 -4.18
N ILE A 104 -5.20 -0.54 -5.32
CA ILE A 104 -4.12 -1.53 -5.50
C ILE A 104 -2.73 -0.92 -5.31
N VAL A 105 -2.53 0.35 -5.68
CA VAL A 105 -1.26 1.05 -5.53
C VAL A 105 -0.86 1.12 -4.05
N PHE A 106 -1.79 1.52 -3.18
CA PHE A 106 -1.55 1.58 -1.74
C PHE A 106 -1.38 0.20 -1.12
N ASN A 107 -2.24 -0.75 -1.50
CA ASN A 107 -2.21 -2.09 -0.89
C ASN A 107 -0.98 -2.89 -1.35
N TYR A 108 -0.56 -2.75 -2.60
CA TYR A 108 0.68 -3.38 -3.07
C TYR A 108 1.91 -2.71 -2.45
N LEU A 109 1.91 -1.39 -2.28
CA LEU A 109 2.95 -0.69 -1.53
C LEU A 109 3.03 -1.18 -0.07
N ASP A 110 1.89 -1.32 0.61
CA ASP A 110 1.86 -1.87 1.97
C ASP A 110 2.41 -3.31 2.03
N PHE A 111 2.16 -4.13 0.99
CA PHE A 111 2.80 -5.44 0.86
C PHE A 111 4.32 -5.34 0.72
N LEU A 112 4.82 -4.44 -0.12
CA LEU A 112 6.26 -4.25 -0.32
C LEU A 112 6.94 -3.77 0.96
N LEU A 113 6.35 -2.82 1.66
CA LEU A 113 6.83 -2.31 2.95
C LEU A 113 6.86 -3.43 4.01
N TRP A 114 5.79 -4.21 4.10
CA TRP A 114 5.74 -5.37 4.99
C TRP A 114 6.82 -6.40 4.64
N ASN A 115 7.02 -6.67 3.36
CA ASN A 115 7.98 -7.66 2.89
C ASN A 115 9.44 -7.22 3.10
N SER A 116 9.71 -5.90 3.10
CA SER A 116 11.05 -5.34 3.32
C SER A 116 11.50 -5.45 4.79
N ASP A 117 10.56 -5.39 5.75
CA ASP A 117 10.87 -5.53 7.18
C ASP A 117 9.74 -6.28 7.91
N ARG A 118 9.77 -7.61 7.77
CA ARG A 118 8.74 -8.50 8.33
C ARG A 118 8.71 -8.50 9.85
N GLU A 119 9.84 -8.24 10.51
CA GLU A 119 9.87 -8.16 11.98
C GLU A 119 9.24 -6.88 12.49
N LYS A 120 9.57 -5.73 11.91
CA LYS A 120 8.94 -4.45 12.25
C LYS A 120 7.42 -4.50 12.06
N TYR A 121 6.99 -5.13 10.97
CA TYR A 121 5.58 -5.17 10.57
C TYR A 121 4.89 -6.51 10.82
N LYS A 122 5.40 -7.36 11.72
CA LYS A 122 4.86 -8.71 12.01
C LYS A 122 3.39 -8.75 12.40
N ASN A 123 2.89 -7.69 13.01
CA ASN A 123 1.49 -7.53 13.41
C ASN A 123 0.62 -6.85 12.36
N PHE A 124 1.17 -6.49 11.20
CA PHE A 124 0.40 -5.89 10.13
C PHE A 124 -0.49 -6.95 9.47
N ASN A 125 -1.75 -6.56 9.24
CA ASN A 125 -2.72 -7.33 8.47
C ASN A 125 -3.46 -6.41 7.53
N PHE A 126 -3.80 -6.92 6.35
CA PHE A 126 -4.67 -6.21 5.44
C PHE A 126 -6.09 -6.16 6.01
N GLU A 127 -6.65 -4.96 6.00
CA GLU A 127 -8.05 -4.69 6.31
C GLU A 127 -8.67 -3.95 5.13
N PHE A 128 -9.98 -4.06 4.99
CA PHE A 128 -10.69 -3.32 3.97
C PHE A 128 -10.63 -1.83 4.27
N ARG A 129 -9.97 -1.09 3.37
CA ARG A 129 -9.87 0.36 3.36
C ARG A 129 -10.33 0.85 2.00
N ASN A 130 -11.25 1.78 1.97
CA ASN A 130 -11.95 2.20 0.76
C ASN A 130 -12.03 3.73 0.62
N SER A 131 -11.17 4.44 1.31
CA SER A 131 -11.10 5.89 1.23
C SER A 131 -9.65 6.32 1.10
N VAL A 132 -9.36 7.11 0.07
CA VAL A 132 -8.08 7.81 -0.05
C VAL A 132 -8.19 9.09 0.76
N GLU A 133 -7.19 9.32 1.59
CA GLU A 133 -7.10 10.43 2.54
C GLU A 133 -5.88 11.28 2.23
N HIS A 134 -6.06 12.59 2.30
CA HIS A 134 -4.99 13.58 2.27
C HIS A 134 -4.43 13.76 3.67
N TRP A 135 -3.19 13.37 3.90
CA TRP A 135 -2.56 13.56 5.21
C TRP A 135 -2.49 15.05 5.57
N TYR A 136 -2.00 15.89 4.66
CA TYR A 136 -2.23 17.33 4.68
C TYR A 136 -3.55 17.61 3.94
N PRO A 137 -4.56 18.19 4.58
CA PRO A 137 -5.91 18.28 4.01
C PRO A 137 -5.99 19.28 2.85
N GLN A 138 -6.87 18.99 1.89
CA GLN A 138 -7.14 19.88 0.76
C GLN A 138 -7.69 21.24 1.21
N HIS A 139 -8.54 21.24 2.23
CA HIS A 139 -9.21 22.42 2.77
C HIS A 139 -8.98 22.49 4.28
N PRO A 140 -7.84 23.10 4.71
CA PRO A 140 -7.59 23.31 6.13
C PRO A 140 -8.74 24.07 6.80
N SER A 141 -9.03 23.76 8.06
CA SER A 141 -10.01 24.51 8.84
C SER A 141 -9.54 25.96 8.96
N GLU A 142 -10.46 26.90 8.74
CA GLU A 142 -10.17 28.34 8.71
C GLU A 142 -9.39 28.78 9.95
N GLY A 143 -8.32 29.57 9.75
CA GLY A 143 -7.51 30.15 10.82
C GLY A 143 -6.60 29.17 11.59
N THR A 144 -6.50 27.89 11.15
CA THR A 144 -5.69 26.91 11.87
C THR A 144 -4.30 26.70 11.28
N PHE A 145 -4.17 26.65 9.97
CA PHE A 145 -2.91 26.49 9.25
C PHE A 145 -3.07 26.82 7.75
N GLU A 146 -1.94 27.02 7.07
CA GLU A 146 -1.91 27.46 5.68
C GLU A 146 -2.39 26.36 4.72
N GLN A 147 -3.19 26.73 3.71
CA GLN A 147 -3.55 25.85 2.61
C GLN A 147 -2.37 25.70 1.64
N TRP A 148 -2.05 24.47 1.24
CA TRP A 148 -1.08 24.27 0.17
C TRP A 148 -1.64 24.73 -1.16
N LYS A 149 -0.84 25.46 -1.93
CA LYS A 149 -1.21 25.90 -3.27
C LYS A 149 -1.14 24.76 -4.27
N ASP A 150 -0.12 23.93 -4.16
CA ASP A 150 0.18 22.84 -5.06
C ASP A 150 0.57 21.57 -4.28
N GLY A 151 0.49 20.41 -4.95
CA GLY A 151 1.00 19.15 -4.43
C GLY A 151 0.11 18.42 -3.43
N VAL A 152 -1.04 18.97 -3.06
CA VAL A 152 -1.93 18.31 -2.08
C VAL A 152 -2.44 16.95 -2.59
N ASP A 153 -2.67 16.80 -3.89
CA ASP A 153 -3.14 15.60 -4.56
C ASP A 153 -2.03 14.63 -4.97
N GLN A 154 -0.77 14.97 -4.71
CA GLN A 154 0.38 14.12 -5.01
C GLN A 154 0.38 12.85 -4.16
N PHE A 155 0.83 11.75 -4.76
CA PHE A 155 0.85 10.43 -4.12
C PHE A 155 1.56 10.45 -2.75
N GLY A 156 2.60 11.27 -2.62
CA GLY A 156 3.32 11.45 -1.35
C GLY A 156 2.43 11.86 -0.19
N ASN A 157 1.41 12.69 -0.45
CA ASN A 157 0.48 13.20 0.56
C ASN A 157 -0.75 12.31 0.79
N LEU A 158 -0.88 11.19 0.07
CA LEU A 158 -2.07 10.33 0.10
C LEU A 158 -1.83 9.03 0.87
N CYS A 159 -2.87 8.54 1.53
CA CYS A 159 -2.89 7.21 2.12
C CYS A 159 -4.27 6.58 2.01
N ILE A 160 -4.33 5.25 2.16
CA ILE A 160 -5.60 4.53 2.15
C ILE A 160 -6.05 4.24 3.58
N ILE A 161 -7.30 4.58 3.89
CA ILE A 161 -7.90 4.41 5.22
C ILE A 161 -9.34 3.87 5.13
N GLN A 162 -9.92 3.54 6.26
CA GLN A 162 -11.33 3.23 6.37
C GLN A 162 -12.16 4.52 6.29
N ARG A 163 -13.32 4.48 5.63
CA ARG A 163 -14.18 5.65 5.44
C ARG A 163 -14.59 6.33 6.75
N ASN A 164 -14.85 5.54 7.79
CA ASN A 164 -15.18 6.08 9.11
C ASN A 164 -13.99 6.78 9.80
N VAL A 165 -12.76 6.41 9.47
CA VAL A 165 -11.54 7.09 9.93
C VAL A 165 -11.37 8.40 9.17
N ASN A 166 -11.60 8.39 7.84
CA ASN A 166 -11.56 9.60 7.02
C ASN A 166 -12.52 10.67 7.57
N SER A 167 -13.76 10.30 7.86
CA SER A 167 -14.73 11.24 8.45
C SER A 167 -14.28 11.83 9.78
N LYS A 168 -13.46 11.11 10.57
CA LYS A 168 -12.91 11.61 11.83
C LYS A 168 -11.69 12.50 11.63
N PHE A 169 -10.85 12.19 10.65
CA PHE A 169 -9.68 13.00 10.33
C PHE A 169 -10.09 14.39 9.82
N SER A 170 -11.17 14.46 9.05
CA SER A 170 -11.72 15.73 8.58
C SER A 170 -10.61 16.64 8.01
N ASN A 171 -10.72 17.93 8.23
CA ASN A 171 -9.77 18.95 7.78
C ASN A 171 -8.67 19.27 8.80
N MET A 172 -8.36 18.32 9.70
CA MET A 172 -7.33 18.51 10.72
C MET A 172 -5.92 18.52 10.12
N SER A 173 -5.01 19.23 10.78
CA SER A 173 -3.58 19.15 10.41
C SER A 173 -3.00 17.77 10.67
N PRO A 174 -1.90 17.40 10.01
CA PRO A 174 -1.20 16.14 10.26
C PRO A 174 -0.87 15.90 11.74
N GLU A 175 -0.43 16.95 12.45
CA GLU A 175 -0.07 16.90 13.87
C GLU A 175 -1.31 16.63 14.73
N ALA A 176 -2.44 17.27 14.42
CA ALA A 176 -3.71 17.06 15.10
C ALA A 176 -4.25 15.65 14.86
N LYS A 177 -4.22 15.16 13.61
CA LYS A 177 -4.57 13.76 13.27
C LYS A 177 -3.73 12.78 14.07
N LYS A 178 -2.40 12.97 14.09
CA LYS A 178 -1.46 12.12 14.79
C LYS A 178 -1.70 12.11 16.31
N SER A 179 -1.85 13.27 16.94
CA SER A 179 -2.04 13.37 18.39
C SER A 179 -3.37 12.77 18.83
N THR A 180 -4.45 13.00 18.04
CA THR A 180 -5.81 12.59 18.41
C THR A 180 -6.10 11.13 18.10
N PHE A 181 -5.53 10.57 17.00
CA PHE A 181 -5.92 9.26 16.49
C PHE A 181 -4.79 8.22 16.48
N ARG A 182 -3.88 8.27 17.45
CA ARG A 182 -2.70 7.38 17.55
C ARG A 182 -3.04 5.90 17.35
N ASP A 183 -4.06 5.40 18.02
CA ASP A 183 -4.45 3.99 17.96
C ASP A 183 -5.03 3.58 16.60
N MET A 184 -5.73 4.49 15.93
CA MET A 184 -6.26 4.25 14.59
C MET A 184 -5.13 4.24 13.56
N ILE A 185 -4.19 5.17 13.67
CA ILE A 185 -3.00 5.26 12.82
C ILE A 185 -2.12 4.01 13.00
N ALA A 186 -1.90 3.57 14.24
CA ALA A 186 -1.12 2.37 14.54
C ALA A 186 -1.71 1.09 13.94
N LYS A 187 -3.01 1.05 13.67
CA LYS A 187 -3.73 -0.03 12.97
C LYS A 187 -3.96 0.26 11.49
N GLY A 188 -3.56 1.43 11.00
CA GLY A 188 -3.73 1.89 9.64
C GLY A 188 -2.86 1.17 8.61
N SER A 189 -2.89 1.66 7.37
CA SER A 189 -1.96 1.25 6.31
C SER A 189 -0.51 1.56 6.70
N LEU A 190 0.45 0.83 6.17
CA LEU A 190 1.87 1.06 6.51
C LEU A 190 2.34 2.43 6.01
N LYS A 191 1.87 2.84 4.83
CA LYS A 191 2.14 4.18 4.31
C LYS A 191 1.68 5.26 5.29
N LEU A 192 0.45 5.17 5.83
CA LEU A 192 -0.08 6.11 6.84
C LEU A 192 0.81 6.15 8.10
N ARG A 193 1.26 4.98 8.58
CA ARG A 193 2.14 4.92 9.76
C ARG A 193 3.45 5.65 9.53
N ILE A 194 4.07 5.44 8.36
CA ILE A 194 5.31 6.12 7.98
C ILE A 194 5.09 7.63 7.89
N MET A 195 4.03 8.10 7.25
CA MET A 195 3.69 9.52 7.16
C MET A 195 3.52 10.13 8.56
N SER A 196 2.86 9.42 9.46
CA SER A 196 2.71 9.84 10.86
C SER A 196 4.05 9.88 11.61
N GLU A 197 4.93 8.88 11.40
CA GLU A 197 6.29 8.88 11.98
C GLU A 197 7.10 10.10 11.50
N LEU A 198 7.04 10.41 10.21
CA LEU A 198 7.75 11.56 9.62
C LEU A 198 7.24 12.91 10.13
N THR A 199 5.99 13.01 10.51
CA THR A 199 5.38 14.24 11.05
C THR A 199 6.01 14.69 12.39
N GLU A 200 6.73 13.82 13.12
CA GLU A 200 7.41 14.17 14.39
C GLU A 200 8.93 14.29 14.29
N ARG A 201 9.54 14.09 13.14
CA ARG A 201 10.98 14.23 13.03
C ARG A 201 11.39 15.68 13.37
N LYS A 202 12.12 15.81 14.47
CA LYS A 202 12.83 17.06 14.83
C LYS A 202 14.12 17.07 14.06
N ASP A 203 14.32 18.08 13.22
CA ASP A 203 15.65 18.37 12.68
C ASP A 203 16.41 19.16 13.74
N ASP A 204 17.69 18.87 13.95
CA ASP A 204 18.52 19.49 15.02
C ASP A 204 18.71 21.00 14.87
N LYS A 205 18.17 21.62 13.84
CA LYS A 205 18.41 23.05 13.52
C LYS A 205 17.23 24.01 13.62
N ALA A 206 16.01 23.59 13.79
CA ALA A 206 14.88 24.47 14.12
C ALA A 206 13.57 23.71 14.18
N ALA A 207 12.69 24.08 15.09
CA ALA A 207 11.24 23.90 15.08
C ALA A 207 10.74 22.63 14.40
N SER A 208 10.04 21.78 15.14
CA SER A 208 9.28 20.60 14.71
C SER A 208 9.07 20.56 13.18
N ILE A 209 9.64 19.55 12.51
CA ILE A 209 9.33 19.32 11.10
C ILE A 209 7.89 18.86 11.05
N TYR A 210 7.04 19.78 10.74
CA TYR A 210 5.66 19.52 10.37
C TYR A 210 5.66 18.83 8.99
N TRP A 211 4.61 18.07 8.70
CA TRP A 211 4.38 17.55 7.35
C TRP A 211 4.23 18.70 6.37
N ARG A 212 5.32 19.02 5.65
CA ARG A 212 5.41 20.12 4.69
C ARG A 212 5.84 19.60 3.33
N GLU A 213 5.96 20.51 2.37
CA GLU A 213 6.31 20.21 0.99
C GLU A 213 7.57 19.35 0.84
N THR A 214 8.63 19.67 1.54
CA THR A 214 9.88 18.88 1.52
C THR A 214 9.68 17.46 2.04
N ALA A 215 8.92 17.28 3.10
CA ALA A 215 8.68 15.97 3.71
C ALA A 215 7.84 15.07 2.81
N TYR A 216 6.77 15.60 2.20
CA TYR A 216 5.95 14.76 1.31
C TYR A 216 6.68 14.41 0.01
N LYS A 217 7.47 15.33 -0.57
CA LYS A 217 8.25 15.06 -1.78
C LYS A 217 9.29 13.96 -1.57
N GLN A 218 10.02 14.01 -0.46
CA GLN A 218 10.97 12.97 -0.11
C GLN A 218 10.26 11.63 0.12
N HIS A 219 9.16 11.63 0.87
CA HIS A 219 8.36 10.44 1.10
C HIS A 219 7.78 9.89 -0.21
N GLU A 220 7.28 10.77 -1.09
CA GLU A 220 6.78 10.39 -2.41
C GLU A 220 7.84 9.65 -3.22
N LYS A 221 9.03 10.25 -3.31
CA LYS A 221 10.15 9.63 -4.03
C LYS A 221 10.46 8.23 -3.49
N GLU A 222 10.60 8.07 -2.18
CA GLU A 222 10.89 6.77 -1.56
C GLU A 222 9.80 5.73 -1.85
N MET A 223 8.52 6.10 -1.80
CA MET A 223 7.41 5.19 -2.07
C MET A 223 7.28 4.84 -3.56
N LEU A 224 7.51 5.82 -4.44
CA LEU A 224 7.51 5.61 -5.89
C LEU A 224 8.70 4.75 -6.33
N ASP A 225 9.90 5.00 -5.82
CA ASP A 225 11.09 4.19 -6.12
C ASP A 225 10.87 2.72 -5.76
N LEU A 226 10.23 2.45 -4.61
CA LEU A 226 9.88 1.10 -4.19
C LEU A 226 8.87 0.43 -5.15
N LEU A 227 7.83 1.15 -5.54
CA LEU A 227 6.81 0.66 -6.48
C LEU A 227 7.37 0.46 -7.89
N MET A 228 8.16 1.41 -8.41
CA MET A 228 8.78 1.34 -9.73
C MET A 228 9.72 0.16 -9.84
N LYS A 229 10.62 0.01 -8.86
CA LYS A 229 11.54 -1.12 -8.79
C LYS A 229 10.80 -2.45 -8.78
N ALA A 230 9.76 -2.58 -7.95
CA ALA A 230 8.98 -3.80 -7.84
C ALA A 230 8.17 -4.07 -9.12
N SER A 231 7.64 -3.05 -9.77
CA SER A 231 6.81 -3.17 -10.98
C SER A 231 7.62 -3.18 -12.29
N GLU A 232 8.96 -3.14 -12.20
CA GLU A 232 9.85 -3.15 -13.36
C GLU A 232 9.50 -2.03 -14.36
N VAL A 233 9.26 -0.82 -13.81
CA VAL A 233 9.01 0.38 -14.60
C VAL A 233 10.34 1.07 -14.88
N ASP A 234 10.58 1.40 -16.16
CA ASP A 234 11.77 2.14 -16.56
C ASP A 234 11.66 3.60 -16.08
N THR A 235 12.54 3.98 -15.18
CA THR A 235 12.57 5.32 -14.57
C THR A 235 13.03 6.40 -15.54
N THR A 236 13.75 6.05 -16.61
CA THR A 236 14.25 7.00 -17.60
C THR A 236 13.15 7.67 -18.40
N VAL A 237 11.97 7.04 -18.47
CA VAL A 237 10.81 7.55 -19.23
C VAL A 237 9.93 8.49 -18.40
N LEU A 238 10.04 8.45 -17.06
CA LEU A 238 9.14 9.17 -16.15
C LEU A 238 9.75 10.46 -15.59
N PHE A 239 11.06 10.59 -15.60
CA PHE A 239 11.76 11.79 -15.14
C PHE A 239 12.64 12.28 -16.29
N THR A 240 12.07 12.98 -17.25
CA THR A 240 12.84 13.91 -18.07
C THR A 240 13.23 15.05 -17.13
N GLU A 241 14.49 15.08 -16.70
CA GLU A 241 15.05 16.21 -16.00
C GLU A 241 14.80 17.45 -16.86
N GLU A 242 14.01 18.39 -16.37
CA GLU A 242 14.10 19.75 -16.84
C GLU A 242 15.45 20.29 -16.35
N GLU A 243 16.51 19.99 -17.11
CA GLU A 243 17.72 20.79 -17.10
C GLU A 243 17.42 22.08 -17.85
N GLU A 244 17.08 23.15 -17.12
CA GLU A 244 17.42 24.53 -17.47
C GLU A 244 17.53 25.39 -16.21
#